data_fe4b7458e87a613bef2d51bf139871f9
#
_entry.id   fe4b7458e87a613bef2d51bf139871f9
#
_cell.length_a   1.000
_cell.length_b   1.000
_cell.length_c   1.000
_cell.angle_alpha   90.00
_cell.angle_beta   90.00
_cell.angle_gamma   90.00
#
_symmetry.space_group_name_H-M   'P 1'
#
loop_
_entity.id
_entity.type
_entity.pdbx_description
1 polymer ?
#
loop_
_entity_poly.entity_id
_entity_poly.type
_entity_poly.pdbx_seq_one_letter_code
_entity_poly.pdbx_strand_id
1 'polypeptide(L)' 'MKDKFTVTELAALRNDLLQGGMVDSREAAEVLQVFLMGRGYGVSPQAAIDAAGRVEMAGCSLPVLERELNGLALAM' A
#
# COMPACT_ATOMS: atom_id res chain seq x y z
N MET A 1 10.97 11.86 15.10
CA MET A 1 10.56 11.98 13.71
C MET A 1 9.24 11.27 13.49
N LYS A 2 8.35 11.88 12.73
CA LYS A 2 7.05 11.28 12.50
C LYS A 2 7.04 10.41 11.26
N ASP A 3 6.44 9.26 11.40
CA ASP A 3 6.22 8.39 10.25
C ASP A 3 5.05 8.94 9.43
N LYS A 4 5.12 8.78 8.13
CA LYS A 4 4.04 9.22 7.24
C LYS A 4 2.77 8.44 7.51
N PHE A 5 2.92 7.21 7.94
CA PHE A 5 1.79 6.31 8.22
C PHE A 5 1.98 5.69 9.59
N THR A 6 0.92 5.66 10.38
CA THR A 6 0.98 5.05 11.70
C THR A 6 0.80 3.54 11.59
N VAL A 7 1.23 2.82 12.63
CA VAL A 7 1.06 1.37 12.68
C VAL A 7 -0.44 1.01 12.60
N THR A 8 -1.29 1.81 13.25
CA THR A 8 -2.72 1.58 13.21
C THR A 8 -3.27 1.67 11.78
N GLU A 9 -2.82 2.69 11.04
CA GLU A 9 -3.24 2.86 9.64
C GLU A 9 -2.75 1.72 8.77
N LEU A 10 -1.51 1.32 8.97
CA LEU A 10 -0.92 0.23 8.19
C LEU A 10 -1.62 -1.09 8.49
N ALA A 11 -1.96 -1.33 9.74
CA ALA A 11 -2.67 -2.55 10.13
C ALA A 11 -4.06 -2.59 9.52
N ALA A 12 -4.75 -1.45 9.50
CA ALA A 12 -6.08 -1.36 8.88
C ALA A 12 -5.99 -1.62 7.38
N LEU A 13 -5.00 -1.03 6.72
CA LEU A 13 -4.80 -1.24 5.29
C LEU A 13 -4.46 -2.69 4.99
N ARG A 14 -3.58 -3.28 5.80
CA ARG A 14 -3.23 -4.69 5.64
C ARG A 14 -4.46 -5.57 5.77
N ASN A 15 -5.32 -5.27 6.75
CA ASN A 15 -6.54 -6.02 6.96
C ASN A 15 -7.46 -5.93 5.75
N ASP A 16 -7.60 -4.73 5.17
CA ASP A 16 -8.40 -4.54 3.96
C ASP A 16 -7.85 -5.36 2.81
N LEU A 17 -6.54 -5.37 2.64
CA LEU A 17 -5.90 -6.15 1.58
C LEU A 17 -6.16 -7.64 1.76
N LEU A 18 -6.05 -8.12 3.00
CA LEU A 18 -6.27 -9.54 3.28
C LEU A 18 -7.72 -9.94 3.12
N GLN A 19 -8.65 -9.05 3.50
CA GLN A 19 -10.07 -9.33 3.36
C GLN A 19 -10.49 -9.39 1.89
N GLY A 20 -9.83 -8.59 1.06
CA GLY A 20 -10.07 -8.61 -0.37
C GLY A 20 -9.55 -9.88 -1.04
N GLY A 21 -8.86 -10.72 -0.27
CA GLY A 21 -8.37 -12.00 -0.77
C GLY A 21 -7.02 -11.94 -1.45
N MET A 22 -6.48 -10.76 -1.69
CA MET A 22 -5.19 -10.57 -2.38
C MET A 22 -5.06 -11.45 -3.62
N VAL A 23 -6.19 -11.70 -4.28
CA VAL A 23 -6.24 -12.61 -5.40
C VAL A 23 -5.49 -12.05 -6.60
N ASP A 24 -5.40 -10.73 -6.67
CA ASP A 24 -4.90 -10.05 -7.85
C ASP A 24 -4.17 -8.80 -7.39
N SER A 25 -2.92 -8.64 -7.84
CA SER A 25 -2.16 -7.45 -7.49
C SER A 25 -2.80 -6.17 -8.02
N ARG A 26 -3.66 -6.28 -9.03
CA ARG A 26 -4.40 -5.13 -9.55
C ARG A 26 -5.40 -4.62 -8.53
N GLU A 27 -6.13 -5.53 -7.88
CA GLU A 27 -7.07 -5.14 -6.82
C GLU A 27 -6.34 -4.56 -5.63
N ALA A 28 -5.22 -5.17 -5.25
CA ALA A 28 -4.40 -4.65 -4.17
C ALA A 28 -3.89 -3.26 -4.52
N ALA A 29 -3.50 -3.05 -5.78
CA ALA A 29 -3.03 -1.74 -6.25
C ALA A 29 -4.12 -0.68 -6.10
N GLU A 30 -5.37 -1.02 -6.42
CA GLU A 30 -6.47 -0.07 -6.26
C GLU A 30 -6.65 0.33 -4.80
N VAL A 31 -6.54 -0.62 -3.90
CA VAL A 31 -6.65 -0.34 -2.46
C VAL A 31 -5.53 0.62 -2.04
N LEU A 32 -4.30 0.37 -2.50
CA LEU A 32 -3.17 1.24 -2.20
C LEU A 32 -3.38 2.63 -2.76
N GLN A 33 -3.86 2.73 -4.00
CA GLN A 33 -4.11 4.02 -4.63
C GLN A 33 -5.17 4.83 -3.87
N VAL A 34 -6.27 4.18 -3.51
CA VAL A 34 -7.35 4.85 -2.79
C VAL A 34 -6.86 5.32 -1.42
N PHE A 35 -6.09 4.48 -0.75
CA PHE A 35 -5.52 4.84 0.55
C PHE A 35 -4.65 6.10 0.44
N LEU A 36 -3.76 6.12 -0.54
CA LEU A 36 -2.84 7.25 -0.71
C LEU A 36 -3.57 8.49 -1.22
N MET A 37 -4.55 8.33 -2.09
CA MET A 37 -5.35 9.47 -2.57
C MET A 37 -6.08 10.14 -1.43
N GLY A 38 -6.58 9.37 -0.48
CA GLY A 38 -7.24 9.91 0.69
C GLY A 38 -6.31 10.74 1.57
N ARG A 39 -5.01 10.60 1.36
CA ARG A 39 -4.00 11.34 2.11
C ARG A 39 -3.33 12.42 1.27
N GLY A 40 -3.84 12.65 0.07
CA GLY A 40 -3.32 13.71 -0.79
C GLY A 40 -2.17 13.30 -1.70
N TYR A 41 -1.90 12.00 -1.82
CA TYR A 41 -0.85 11.51 -2.71
C TYR A 41 -1.47 10.92 -3.98
N GLY A 42 -1.09 11.44 -5.12
CA GLY A 42 -1.51 10.86 -6.40
C GLY A 42 -0.46 9.87 -6.86
N VAL A 43 -0.85 8.64 -7.09
CA VAL A 43 0.06 7.57 -7.46
C VAL A 43 -0.37 6.98 -8.80
N SER A 44 0.59 6.75 -9.70
CA SER A 44 0.25 6.17 -10.99
C SER A 44 -0.19 4.72 -10.80
N PRO A 45 -1.11 4.23 -11.66
CA PRO A 45 -1.56 2.84 -11.56
C PRO A 45 -0.41 1.85 -11.65
N GLN A 46 0.56 2.12 -12.51
CA GLN A 46 1.69 1.20 -12.69
C GLN A 46 2.54 1.10 -11.43
N ALA A 47 2.82 2.26 -10.80
CA ALA A 47 3.60 2.27 -9.56
C ALA A 47 2.87 1.51 -8.46
N ALA A 48 1.55 1.67 -8.38
CA ALA A 48 0.75 0.97 -7.39
C ALA A 48 0.75 -0.53 -7.63
N ILE A 49 0.68 -0.95 -8.89
CA ILE A 49 0.70 -2.38 -9.24
C ILE A 49 2.04 -3.00 -8.85
N ASP A 50 3.14 -2.30 -9.15
CA ASP A 50 4.47 -2.79 -8.79
C ASP A 50 4.63 -2.94 -7.28
N ALA A 51 4.17 -1.93 -6.54
CA ALA A 51 4.23 -1.97 -5.08
C ALA A 51 3.36 -3.09 -4.52
N ALA A 52 2.15 -3.25 -5.07
CA ALA A 52 1.25 -4.30 -4.63
C ALA A 52 1.85 -5.69 -4.85
N GLY A 53 2.54 -5.87 -5.97
CA GLY A 53 3.21 -7.13 -6.25
C GLY A 53 4.27 -7.45 -5.21
N ARG A 54 5.06 -6.45 -4.81
CA ARG A 54 6.08 -6.65 -3.79
C ARG A 54 5.47 -6.95 -2.42
N VAL A 55 4.38 -6.26 -2.08
CA VAL A 55 3.68 -6.51 -0.82
C VAL A 55 3.10 -7.92 -0.80
N GLU A 56 2.52 -8.35 -1.91
CA GLU A 56 1.94 -9.69 -2.02
C GLU A 56 3.02 -10.75 -1.85
N MET A 57 4.16 -10.57 -2.50
CA MET A 57 5.27 -11.53 -2.40
C MET A 57 5.81 -11.65 -0.98
N ALA A 58 5.70 -10.59 -0.22
CA ALA A 58 6.16 -10.56 1.17
C ALA A 58 5.08 -10.99 2.16
N GLY A 59 3.93 -11.46 1.68
CA GLY A 59 2.83 -11.90 2.54
C GLY A 59 2.17 -10.78 3.31
N CYS A 60 2.15 -9.57 2.74
CA CYS A 60 1.55 -8.40 3.38
C CYS A 60 2.18 -8.06 4.73
N SER A 61 3.50 -8.25 4.87
CA SER A 61 4.15 -7.90 6.13
C SER A 61 4.10 -6.38 6.32
N LEU A 62 3.90 -5.94 7.57
CA LEU A 62 3.79 -4.52 7.87
C LEU A 62 5.06 -3.74 7.49
N PRO A 63 6.28 -4.22 7.78
CA PRO A 63 7.48 -3.50 7.38
C PRO A 63 7.59 -3.28 5.87
N VAL A 64 7.22 -4.28 5.08
CA VAL A 64 7.27 -4.15 3.63
C VAL A 64 6.18 -3.21 3.13
N LEU A 65 4.98 -3.32 3.69
CA LEU A 65 3.88 -2.43 3.33
C LEU A 65 4.26 -0.97 3.60
N GLU A 66 4.82 -0.71 4.77
CA GLU A 66 5.26 0.63 5.14
C GLU A 66 6.31 1.15 4.17
N ARG A 67 7.29 0.33 3.84
CA ARG A 67 8.36 0.71 2.94
C ARG A 67 7.82 1.06 1.55
N GLU A 68 6.91 0.24 1.03
CA GLU A 68 6.34 0.48 -0.29
C GLU A 68 5.50 1.75 -0.31
N LEU A 69 4.69 1.97 0.72
CA LEU A 69 3.88 3.19 0.80
C LEU A 69 4.75 4.43 0.90
N ASN A 70 5.82 4.38 1.69
CA ASN A 70 6.75 5.49 1.80
C ASN A 70 7.41 5.78 0.46
N GLY A 71 7.77 4.74 -0.27
CA GLY A 71 8.35 4.89 -1.60
C GLY A 71 7.41 5.54 -2.58
N LEU A 72 6.15 5.12 -2.57
CA LEU A 72 5.14 5.71 -3.44
C LEU A 72 4.90 7.17 -3.11
N ALA A 73 4.83 7.50 -1.82
CA ALA A 73 4.60 8.87 -1.39
C ALA A 73 5.79 9.77 -1.74
N LEU A 74 7.01 9.23 -1.70
CA LEU A 74 8.20 10.01 -2.03
C LEU A 74 8.40 10.19 -3.54
N ALA A 75 7.83 9.30 -4.33
CA ALA A 75 7.97 9.36 -5.79
C ALA A 75 7.24 10.53 -6.42
N MET A 76 6.50 11.26 -5.62
CA MET A 76 5.75 12.44 -6.07
C MET A 76 6.52 13.73 -5.82
#